data_b15c3d2b96175de43dd090c371230ce6
#
_entry.id   b15c3d2b96175de43dd090c371230ce6
#
_cell.length_a   1.000
_cell.length_b   1.000
_cell.length_c   1.000
_cell.angle_alpha   90.00
_cell.angle_beta   90.00
_cell.angle_gamma   90.00
#
_symmetry.space_group_name_H-M   'P 1'
#
loop_
_entity.id
_entity.type
_entity.pdbx_description
1 polymer ?
#
loop_
_entity_poly.entity_id
_entity_poly.type
_entity_poly.pdbx_seq_one_letter_code
_entity_poly.pdbx_strand_id
1 'polypeptide(L)' 'MTTYSACLSIIQRKRYKTYEDMALKLSIFLLNDQLTQVQYDELMAVMDSHKAE' A
#
# COMPACT_ATOMS: atom_id res chain seq x y z
N MET A 1 -1.66 -11.79 -11.15
CA MET A 1 -1.22 -10.87 -10.10
C MET A 1 -2.08 -9.61 -10.14
N THR A 2 -2.55 -9.18 -8.99
CA THR A 2 -3.38 -7.97 -8.90
C THR A 2 -2.54 -6.82 -8.34
N THR A 3 -3.03 -5.60 -8.54
CA THR A 3 -2.38 -4.42 -7.97
C THR A 3 -2.30 -4.54 -6.44
N TYR A 4 -3.36 -5.03 -5.82
CA TYR A 4 -3.37 -5.26 -4.37
C TYR A 4 -2.26 -6.21 -3.96
N SER A 5 -2.15 -7.35 -4.64
CA SER A 5 -1.14 -8.36 -4.33
C SER A 5 0.27 -7.80 -4.50
N ALA A 6 0.51 -7.05 -5.57
CA ALA A 6 1.80 -6.45 -5.82
C ALA A 6 2.16 -5.42 -4.74
N CYS A 7 1.21 -4.58 -4.37
CA CYS A 7 1.43 -3.58 -3.32
C CYS A 7 1.69 -4.24 -1.98
N LEU A 8 0.92 -5.27 -1.65
CA LEU A 8 1.09 -6.00 -0.41
C LEU A 8 2.50 -6.60 -0.32
N SER A 9 2.97 -7.19 -1.42
CA SER A 9 4.31 -7.77 -1.47
C SER A 9 5.38 -6.70 -1.22
N ILE A 10 5.25 -5.53 -1.86
CA ILE A 10 6.18 -4.42 -1.67
C ILE A 10 6.20 -3.97 -0.21
N ILE A 11 5.02 -3.84 0.39
CA ILE A 11 4.89 -3.38 1.77
C ILE A 11 5.49 -4.39 2.73
N GLN A 12 5.19 -5.68 2.55
CA GLN A 12 5.69 -6.72 3.44
C GLN A 12 7.22 -6.84 3.37
N ARG A 13 7.80 -6.53 2.22
CA ARG A 13 9.25 -6.55 2.03
C ARG A 13 9.90 -5.22 2.34
N LYS A 14 9.11 -4.22 2.70
CA LYS A 14 9.58 -2.86 3.01
C LYS A 14 10.44 -2.29 1.88
N ARG A 15 9.99 -2.49 0.64
CA ARG A 15 10.73 -2.06 -0.55
C ARG A 15 10.34 -0.66 -1.01
N TYR A 16 9.77 0.13 -0.14
CA TYR A 16 9.43 1.52 -0.43
C TYR A 16 10.39 2.45 0.34
N LYS A 17 10.61 3.64 -0.21
CA LYS A 17 11.57 4.59 0.38
C LYS A 17 11.07 5.14 1.71
N THR A 18 9.84 5.65 1.71
CA THR A 18 9.23 6.24 2.90
C THR A 18 7.78 5.83 2.96
N TYR A 19 7.22 5.91 4.16
CA TYR A 19 5.80 5.65 4.37
C TYR A 19 4.95 6.57 3.49
N GLU A 20 5.29 7.86 3.46
CA GLU A 20 4.53 8.85 2.70
C GLU A 20 4.58 8.57 1.20
N ASP A 21 5.74 8.18 0.69
CA ASP A 21 5.91 7.86 -0.72
C ASP A 21 5.00 6.70 -1.13
N MET A 22 5.00 5.64 -0.34
CA MET A 22 4.16 4.48 -0.62
C MET A 22 2.68 4.81 -0.47
N ALA A 23 2.32 5.60 0.54
CA ALA A 23 0.95 6.04 0.75
C ALA A 23 0.44 6.83 -0.46
N LEU A 24 1.29 7.68 -1.03
CA LEU A 24 0.94 8.44 -2.22
C LEU A 24 0.67 7.51 -3.40
N LYS A 25 1.52 6.52 -3.59
CA LYS A 25 1.35 5.54 -4.66
C LYS A 25 0.04 4.76 -4.51
N LEU A 26 -0.28 4.36 -3.29
CA LEU A 26 -1.54 3.67 -3.01
C LEU A 26 -2.74 4.55 -3.32
N SER A 27 -2.64 5.84 -2.98
CA SER A 27 -3.70 6.80 -3.30
C SER A 27 -3.93 6.91 -4.80
N ILE A 28 -2.85 6.93 -5.58
CA ILE A 28 -2.93 7.00 -7.03
C ILE A 28 -3.62 5.76 -7.59
N PHE A 29 -3.28 4.58 -7.08
CA PHE A 29 -3.90 3.35 -7.51
C PHE A 29 -5.39 3.35 -7.17
N LEU A 30 -5.77 3.88 -6.02
CA LEU A 30 -7.16 3.99 -5.63
C LEU A 30 -7.92 4.93 -6.58
N LEU A 31 -7.31 6.07 -6.92
CA LEU A 31 -7.91 7.02 -7.85
C LEU A 31 -8.11 6.43 -9.24
N ASN A 32 -7.24 5.50 -9.64
CA ASN A 32 -7.31 4.86 -10.94
C ASN A 32 -8.15 3.57 -10.92
N ASP A 33 -8.91 3.34 -9.85
CA ASP A 33 -9.77 2.17 -9.69
C ASP A 33 -9.00 0.84 -9.73
N GLN A 34 -7.71 0.88 -9.45
CA GLN A 34 -6.89 -0.34 -9.38
C GLN A 34 -6.93 -0.97 -7.99
N LEU A 35 -7.34 -0.20 -6.99
CA LEU A 35 -7.58 -0.67 -5.64
C LEU A 35 -8.97 -0.26 -5.21
N THR A 36 -9.62 -1.10 -4.39
CA THR A 36 -10.86 -0.71 -3.74
C THR A 36 -10.53 0.03 -2.45
N GLN A 37 -11.53 0.73 -1.89
CA GLN A 37 -11.34 1.43 -0.62
C GLN A 37 -10.92 0.44 0.49
N VAL A 38 -11.53 -0.75 0.50
CA VAL A 38 -11.20 -1.79 1.48
C VAL A 38 -9.74 -2.23 1.32
N GLN A 39 -9.31 -2.47 0.09
CA GLN A 39 -7.93 -2.87 -0.18
C GLN A 39 -6.95 -1.78 0.22
N TYR A 40 -7.28 -0.52 -0.08
CA TYR A 40 -6.45 0.61 0.30
C TYR A 40 -6.28 0.68 1.82
N ASP A 41 -7.39 0.56 2.54
CA ASP A 41 -7.38 0.60 4.01
C ASP A 41 -6.55 -0.55 4.59
N GLU A 42 -6.66 -1.74 4.03
CA GLU A 42 -5.88 -2.89 4.47
C GLU A 42 -4.39 -2.68 4.27
N LEU A 43 -4.01 -2.16 3.11
CA LEU A 43 -2.60 -1.90 2.81
C LEU A 43 -2.04 -0.82 3.72
N MET A 44 -2.83 0.22 3.99
CA MET A 44 -2.41 1.27 4.92
C MET A 44 -2.24 0.72 6.34
N ALA A 45 -3.11 -0.19 6.76
CA ALA A 45 -3.00 -0.81 8.07
C ALA A 45 -1.71 -1.63 8.19
N VAL A 46 -1.36 -2.37 7.15
CA VAL A 46 -0.12 -3.15 7.14
C VAL A 46 1.09 -2.22 7.21
N MET A 47 1.09 -1.14 6.44
CA MET A 47 2.17 -0.15 6.48
C MET A 47 2.30 0.49 7.85
N ASP A 48 1.17 0.81 8.46
CA ASP A 48 1.15 1.43 9.77
C ASP A 48 1.74 0.49 10.82
N SER A 49 1.46 -0.79 10.69
CA SER A 49 2.04 -1.81 11.56
C SER A 49 3.56 -1.85 11.43
N HIS A 50 4.07 -1.77 10.20
CA HIS A 50 5.52 -1.75 9.95
C HIS A 50 6.16 -0.46 10.45
N LYS A 51 5.43 0.65 10.32
CA LYS A 51 5.94 1.94 10.77
C LYS A 51 6.13 1.97 12.29
N ALA A 52 5.27 1.28 13.02
CA ALA A 52 5.34 1.24 14.48
C ALA A 52 6.55 0.46 14.99
N GLU A 53 7.18 -0.32 14.14
CA GLU A 53 8.40 -1.05 14.51
C GLU A 53 9.61 -0.13 14.42
#